data_15f4fd1416e45758a85325eb5a3509c6
#
_entry.id   15f4fd1416e45758a85325eb5a3509c6
#
_cell.length_a   1.000
_cell.length_b   1.000
_cell.length_c   1.000
_cell.angle_alpha   90.00
_cell.angle_beta   90.00
_cell.angle_gamma   90.00
#
_symmetry.space_group_name_H-M   'P 1'
#
loop_
_entity.id
_entity.type
_entity.pdbx_description
1 polymer ?
#
loop_
_entity_poly.entity_id
_entity_poly.type
_entity_poly.pdbx_seq_one_letter_code
_entity_poly.pdbx_strand_id
1 'polypeptide(L)'
;MHWIVLLAVMLLCTPPAFADGGHDHHAVPTLKNQTTTVVTIKDNTVTLTFGPIDLPSGHEGDLAASMPKHVFQLPKDMYMVGYKSSVFTKDGKPLPRNYLHHILMLNNDKPSVSCPGEPLFFSGAGLEMTEARFPDGYGVKLGKGQHLMSVVAFYHKAPPTKDVMASFTMYMAPESAPVKEMDVYQVGVNVVCYSKFAQRGPDQTDEGIEIKSGVQVHSAPLKFSMDGCVKFAYPHGHDELLLIALENKTRKQTLLRTVPDVAADGAFLEFQPHQVYKDGQGFSVTKDDDYEMVMVHHHPLQKQELQHGMGNYLLYMTPGTCPTTKTAVVR
;
A
#
# COMPACT_ATOMS: atom_id res chain seq x y z
N MET A 1 63.40 -10.42 21.12
CA MET A 1 62.79 -9.47 20.17
C MET A 1 62.04 -10.25 19.12
N HIS A 2 60.72 -10.46 19.28
CA HIS A 2 59.86 -11.14 18.31
C HIS A 2 58.77 -10.14 17.90
N TRP A 3 58.79 -9.79 16.62
CA TRP A 3 57.81 -8.90 16.04
C TRP A 3 56.60 -9.76 15.58
N ILE A 4 55.43 -9.51 16.17
CA ILE A 4 54.17 -10.09 15.72
C ILE A 4 53.56 -9.09 14.72
N VAL A 5 53.47 -9.50 13.45
CA VAL A 5 52.76 -8.79 12.39
C VAL A 5 51.27 -9.17 12.51
N LEU A 6 50.43 -8.23 12.90
CA LEU A 6 48.98 -8.36 12.86
C LEU A 6 48.52 -8.08 11.40
N LEU A 7 48.08 -9.13 10.72
CA LEU A 7 47.39 -9.01 9.44
C LEU A 7 45.92 -8.69 9.74
N ALA A 8 45.50 -7.45 9.45
CA ALA A 8 44.09 -7.06 9.48
C ALA A 8 43.40 -7.57 8.21
N VAL A 9 42.57 -8.58 8.35
CA VAL A 9 41.67 -9.06 7.27
C VAL A 9 40.46 -8.13 7.25
N MET A 10 40.40 -7.22 6.28
CA MET A 10 39.16 -6.49 5.96
C MET A 10 38.19 -7.47 5.29
N LEU A 11 37.20 -7.92 6.04
CA LEU A 11 36.02 -8.55 5.46
C LEU A 11 35.20 -7.46 4.75
N LEU A 12 35.27 -7.43 3.45
CA LEU A 12 34.33 -6.71 2.60
C LEU A 12 32.99 -7.45 2.70
N CYS A 13 32.07 -6.97 3.52
CA CYS A 13 30.68 -7.38 3.48
C CYS A 13 30.06 -6.87 2.18
N THR A 14 30.05 -7.66 1.14
CA THR A 14 29.17 -7.45 0.00
C THR A 14 27.75 -7.77 0.47
N PRO A 15 26.75 -6.89 0.21
CA PRO A 15 25.37 -7.24 0.48
C PRO A 15 24.99 -8.45 -0.35
N PRO A 16 24.15 -9.38 0.18
CA PRO A 16 23.71 -10.54 -0.56
C PRO A 16 22.98 -10.07 -1.82
N ALA A 17 23.48 -10.50 -2.97
CA ALA A 17 22.74 -10.43 -4.22
C ALA A 17 21.48 -11.29 -4.04
N PHE A 18 20.31 -10.68 -4.14
CA PHE A 18 19.06 -11.42 -4.20
C PHE A 18 19.11 -12.30 -5.46
N ALA A 19 19.21 -13.61 -5.26
CA ALA A 19 19.12 -14.58 -6.34
C ALA A 19 17.66 -14.57 -6.84
N ASP A 20 17.50 -14.07 -8.05
CA ASP A 20 16.27 -14.16 -8.83
C ASP A 20 16.03 -15.64 -9.13
N GLY A 21 15.00 -16.24 -8.52
CA GLY A 21 14.55 -17.59 -8.82
C GLY A 21 13.99 -17.64 -10.22
N GLY A 22 14.73 -18.32 -11.13
CA GLY A 22 14.41 -18.36 -12.54
C GLY A 22 13.03 -18.91 -12.87
N HIS A 23 12.12 -18.02 -13.18
CA HIS A 23 11.04 -18.23 -14.11
C HIS A 23 11.46 -17.58 -15.44
N ASP A 24 11.17 -18.21 -16.57
CA ASP A 24 11.35 -17.63 -17.90
C ASP A 24 10.46 -16.37 -18.03
N HIS A 25 10.93 -15.31 -17.41
CA HIS A 25 10.36 -13.99 -17.63
C HIS A 25 10.77 -13.58 -19.03
N HIS A 26 9.81 -13.47 -19.93
CA HIS A 26 9.98 -12.66 -21.12
C HIS A 26 10.61 -11.35 -20.66
N ALA A 27 11.76 -10.99 -21.21
CA ALA A 27 12.56 -9.86 -20.76
C ALA A 27 11.68 -8.64 -20.59
N VAL A 28 11.43 -8.24 -19.33
CA VAL A 28 10.70 -7.02 -19.03
C VAL A 28 11.42 -5.90 -19.76
N PRO A 29 10.74 -5.10 -20.60
CA PRO A 29 11.38 -4.03 -21.33
C PRO A 29 12.03 -3.10 -20.31
N THR A 30 13.36 -3.07 -20.27
CA THR A 30 14.09 -2.14 -19.41
C THR A 30 13.70 -0.75 -19.86
N LEU A 31 12.96 0.00 -19.02
CA LEU A 31 12.62 1.38 -19.31
C LEU A 31 13.93 2.14 -19.47
N LYS A 32 14.23 2.52 -20.72
CA LYS A 32 15.51 3.17 -21.09
C LYS A 32 15.69 4.54 -20.45
N ASN A 33 14.61 5.11 -19.91
CA ASN A 33 14.63 6.44 -19.32
C ASN A 33 14.78 6.31 -17.80
N GLN A 34 15.86 6.84 -17.26
CA GLN A 34 16.01 6.98 -15.81
C GLN A 34 14.88 7.89 -15.32
N THR A 35 13.94 7.30 -14.60
CA THR A 35 12.86 8.04 -13.97
C THR A 35 13.44 8.93 -12.88
N THR A 36 13.27 10.21 -13.02
CA THR A 36 13.65 11.15 -11.97
C THR A 36 12.49 11.30 -11.00
N THR A 37 12.81 11.37 -9.71
CA THR A 37 11.83 11.73 -8.68
C THR A 37 12.27 13.06 -8.07
N VAL A 38 11.35 14.02 -8.07
CA VAL A 38 11.57 15.33 -7.46
C VAL A 38 10.70 15.43 -6.22
N VAL A 39 11.31 15.76 -5.08
CA VAL A 39 10.62 16.03 -3.82
C VAL A 39 10.54 17.52 -3.59
N THR A 40 9.32 18.04 -3.47
CA THR A 40 9.06 19.46 -3.19
C THR A 40 8.36 19.59 -1.84
N ILE A 41 8.92 20.37 -0.94
CA ILE A 41 8.32 20.69 0.35
C ILE A 41 7.90 22.15 0.31
N LYS A 42 6.61 22.40 0.39
CA LYS A 42 6.07 23.76 0.35
C LYS A 42 4.87 23.87 1.31
N ASP A 43 4.90 24.89 2.15
CA ASP A 43 3.87 25.13 3.15
C ASP A 43 3.60 23.85 3.98
N ASN A 44 2.36 23.36 3.97
CA ASN A 44 1.96 22.13 4.64
C ASN A 44 1.79 20.97 3.64
N THR A 45 2.63 20.88 2.62
CA THR A 45 2.62 19.78 1.65
C THR A 45 4.02 19.25 1.39
N VAL A 46 4.09 17.95 1.15
CA VAL A 46 5.27 17.26 0.60
C VAL A 46 4.81 16.54 -0.65
N THR A 47 5.31 16.98 -1.80
CA THR A 47 4.93 16.43 -3.11
C THR A 47 6.12 15.70 -3.72
N LEU A 48 5.91 14.43 -4.06
CA LEU A 48 6.81 13.65 -4.90
C LEU A 48 6.26 13.68 -6.32
N THR A 49 7.11 14.00 -7.29
CA THR A 49 6.78 13.97 -8.72
C THR A 49 7.70 12.99 -9.41
N PHE A 50 7.13 12.04 -10.11
CA PHE A 50 7.81 10.92 -10.77
C PHE A 50 7.70 11.07 -12.29
N GLY A 51 8.78 10.77 -13.00
CA GLY A 51 8.78 10.80 -14.45
C GLY A 51 9.73 11.86 -15.04
N PRO A 52 9.70 12.11 -16.35
CA PRO A 52 8.78 11.50 -17.31
C PRO A 52 9.12 10.03 -17.63
N ILE A 53 8.08 9.25 -17.99
CA ILE A 53 8.19 7.85 -18.36
C ILE A 53 7.42 7.62 -19.65
N ASP A 54 8.01 6.89 -20.59
CA ASP A 54 7.31 6.41 -21.78
C ASP A 54 6.70 5.04 -21.48
N LEU A 55 5.39 4.95 -21.45
CA LEU A 55 4.69 3.68 -21.33
C LEU A 55 4.65 3.01 -22.70
N PRO A 56 5.21 1.79 -22.86
CA PRO A 56 5.26 1.09 -24.14
C PRO A 56 3.89 0.54 -24.53
N SER A 57 3.76 0.13 -25.80
CA SER A 57 2.59 -0.64 -26.27
C SER A 57 2.72 -2.12 -25.91
N GLY A 58 1.60 -2.75 -25.52
CA GLY A 58 1.52 -4.21 -25.37
C GLY A 58 2.50 -4.79 -24.37
N HIS A 59 2.73 -4.09 -23.27
CA HIS A 59 3.60 -4.60 -22.21
C HIS A 59 2.87 -5.68 -21.42
N GLU A 60 3.35 -6.86 -21.61
CA GLU A 60 3.07 -7.98 -20.73
C GLU A 60 4.09 -7.91 -19.59
N GLY A 61 3.62 -7.84 -18.37
CA GLY A 61 4.47 -7.84 -17.19
C GLY A 61 4.26 -6.67 -16.23
N ASP A 62 4.72 -6.86 -15.01
CA ASP A 62 4.64 -5.85 -13.96
C ASP A 62 5.71 -4.77 -14.16
N LEU A 63 5.28 -3.58 -14.58
CA LEU A 63 6.16 -2.42 -14.66
C LEU A 63 6.72 -2.01 -13.28
N ALA A 64 6.12 -2.48 -12.19
CA ALA A 64 6.57 -2.16 -10.83
C ALA A 64 8.00 -2.63 -10.57
N ALA A 65 8.39 -3.79 -11.11
CA ALA A 65 9.74 -4.33 -10.95
C ALA A 65 10.83 -3.46 -11.62
N SER A 66 10.46 -2.67 -12.63
CA SER A 66 11.37 -1.77 -13.36
C SER A 66 11.37 -0.34 -12.83
N MET A 67 10.50 0.00 -11.87
CA MET A 67 10.40 1.35 -11.32
C MET A 67 11.50 1.61 -10.28
N PRO A 68 12.24 2.71 -10.39
CA PRO A 68 13.24 3.06 -9.41
C PRO A 68 12.57 3.38 -8.06
N LYS A 69 13.10 2.80 -7.01
CA LYS A 69 12.77 3.18 -5.63
C LYS A 69 13.45 4.51 -5.34
N HIS A 70 12.72 5.47 -4.80
CA HIS A 70 13.27 6.75 -4.40
C HIS A 70 13.24 6.90 -2.89
N VAL A 71 14.39 7.17 -2.29
CA VAL A 71 14.54 7.41 -0.85
C VAL A 71 14.76 8.90 -0.61
N PHE A 72 14.03 9.46 0.35
CA PHE A 72 14.11 10.85 0.75
C PHE A 72 13.96 11.02 2.25
N GLN A 73 14.28 12.20 2.77
CA GLN A 73 14.19 12.55 4.18
C GLN A 73 13.43 13.86 4.37
N LEU A 74 12.72 13.98 5.49
CA LEU A 74 12.09 15.24 5.89
C LEU A 74 13.04 16.07 6.77
N PRO A 75 13.05 17.41 6.61
CA PRO A 75 13.94 18.29 7.38
C PRO A 75 13.49 18.49 8.84
N LYS A 76 12.25 18.15 9.17
CA LYS A 76 11.66 18.21 10.51
C LYS A 76 10.61 17.14 10.72
N ASP A 77 10.20 16.91 11.96
CA ASP A 77 9.05 16.08 12.28
C ASP A 77 7.78 16.68 11.68
N MET A 78 6.98 15.86 11.02
CA MET A 78 5.73 16.26 10.39
C MET A 78 4.66 15.19 10.61
N TYR A 79 3.38 15.60 10.61
CA TYR A 79 2.25 14.67 10.68
C TYR A 79 1.49 14.71 9.35
N MET A 80 1.48 13.58 8.65
CA MET A 80 0.66 13.42 7.45
C MET A 80 -0.81 13.27 7.88
N VAL A 81 -1.69 14.12 7.32
CA VAL A 81 -3.13 14.16 7.61
C VAL A 81 -3.98 13.80 6.40
N GLY A 82 -3.37 13.32 5.36
CA GLY A 82 -4.00 12.88 4.13
C GLY A 82 -3.05 12.93 2.95
N TYR A 83 -3.54 12.54 1.79
CA TYR A 83 -2.76 12.54 0.55
C TYR A 83 -3.64 12.72 -0.68
N LYS A 84 -2.99 13.01 -1.80
CA LYS A 84 -3.58 12.98 -3.13
C LYS A 84 -2.56 12.48 -4.14
N SER A 85 -2.98 11.62 -5.07
CA SER A 85 -2.19 11.23 -6.24
C SER A 85 -2.81 11.78 -7.52
N SER A 86 -2.00 11.93 -8.55
CA SER A 86 -2.46 12.27 -9.89
C SER A 86 -1.50 11.74 -10.95
N VAL A 87 -2.03 11.52 -12.16
CA VAL A 87 -1.28 11.13 -13.35
C VAL A 87 -1.53 12.16 -14.45
N PHE A 88 -0.49 12.57 -15.15
CA PHE A 88 -0.54 13.61 -16.16
C PHE A 88 0.65 13.46 -17.11
N THR A 89 0.63 14.15 -18.24
CA THR A 89 1.77 14.23 -19.15
C THR A 89 2.72 15.36 -18.73
N LYS A 90 3.96 15.34 -19.21
CA LYS A 90 5.00 16.35 -18.88
C LYS A 90 4.55 17.78 -19.16
N ASP A 91 3.66 18.01 -20.13
CA ASP A 91 3.04 19.30 -20.45
C ASP A 91 1.85 19.65 -19.53
N GLY A 92 1.57 18.81 -18.52
CA GLY A 92 0.55 19.05 -17.51
C GLY A 92 -0.87 18.60 -17.89
N LYS A 93 -1.06 17.90 -19.01
CA LYS A 93 -2.37 17.37 -19.39
C LYS A 93 -2.76 16.20 -18.50
N PRO A 94 -3.92 16.25 -17.80
CA PRO A 94 -4.37 15.15 -16.95
C PRO A 94 -4.56 13.86 -17.77
N LEU A 95 -4.17 12.74 -17.19
CA LEU A 95 -4.43 11.40 -17.68
C LEU A 95 -5.48 10.71 -16.78
N PRO A 96 -6.22 9.74 -17.33
CA PRO A 96 -7.13 8.92 -16.55
C PRO A 96 -6.39 8.21 -15.38
N ARG A 97 -7.05 8.09 -14.22
CA ARG A 97 -6.46 7.48 -13.03
C ARG A 97 -6.05 6.02 -13.23
N ASN A 98 -6.65 5.31 -14.17
CA ASN A 98 -6.30 3.93 -14.52
C ASN A 98 -4.94 3.78 -15.23
N TYR A 99 -4.17 4.85 -15.41
CA TYR A 99 -2.75 4.77 -15.73
C TYR A 99 -1.89 4.40 -14.52
N LEU A 100 -2.36 4.70 -13.31
CA LEU A 100 -1.65 4.41 -12.07
C LEU A 100 -2.13 3.07 -11.50
N HIS A 101 -1.21 2.11 -11.33
CA HIS A 101 -1.49 0.91 -10.55
C HIS A 101 -1.44 1.26 -9.06
N HIS A 102 -0.27 1.69 -8.57
CA HIS A 102 -0.15 2.19 -7.21
C HIS A 102 1.09 3.07 -7.01
N ILE A 103 1.06 3.87 -5.94
CA ILE A 103 2.23 4.49 -5.31
C ILE A 103 2.26 3.97 -3.88
N LEU A 104 3.37 3.33 -3.50
CA LEU A 104 3.59 2.85 -2.14
C LEU A 104 4.53 3.79 -1.42
N MET A 105 4.24 4.08 -0.15
CA MET A 105 5.05 4.93 0.71
C MET A 105 5.48 4.13 1.95
N LEU A 106 6.78 3.92 2.09
CA LEU A 106 7.39 3.14 3.15
C LEU A 106 8.29 4.00 4.04
N ASN A 107 8.39 3.63 5.30
CA ASN A 107 9.35 4.19 6.25
C ASN A 107 10.37 3.12 6.63
N ASN A 108 11.58 3.23 6.12
CA ASN A 108 12.64 2.22 6.32
C ASN A 108 13.18 2.18 7.76
N ASP A 109 12.96 3.25 8.52
CA ASP A 109 13.46 3.37 9.90
C ASP A 109 12.39 3.00 10.95
N LYS A 110 11.17 2.68 10.52
CA LYS A 110 10.12 2.14 11.38
C LYS A 110 9.80 0.70 10.96
N PRO A 111 9.73 -0.25 11.91
CA PRO A 111 9.30 -1.60 11.60
C PRO A 111 7.80 -1.62 11.30
N SER A 112 7.42 -2.49 10.38
CA SER A 112 6.00 -2.81 10.17
C SER A 112 5.44 -3.49 11.40
N VAL A 113 4.25 -3.05 11.85
CA VAL A 113 3.55 -3.69 12.99
C VAL A 113 2.98 -5.05 12.60
N SER A 114 2.59 -5.22 11.33
CA SER A 114 2.04 -6.47 10.80
C SER A 114 3.13 -7.43 10.33
N CYS A 115 4.28 -6.91 9.91
CA CYS A 115 5.41 -7.67 9.37
C CYS A 115 6.71 -7.29 10.08
N PRO A 116 6.98 -7.84 11.27
CA PRO A 116 8.20 -7.53 12.02
C PRO A 116 9.46 -7.77 11.19
N GLY A 117 10.37 -6.78 11.20
CA GLY A 117 11.61 -6.82 10.43
C GLY A 117 11.52 -6.19 9.03
N GLU A 118 10.35 -5.73 8.63
CA GLU A 118 10.15 -5.03 7.36
C GLU A 118 9.86 -3.54 7.56
N PRO A 119 10.09 -2.70 6.52
CA PRO A 119 9.71 -1.30 6.55
C PRO A 119 8.21 -1.12 6.80
N LEU A 120 7.87 -0.06 7.54
CA LEU A 120 6.48 0.31 7.71
C LEU A 120 5.89 0.83 6.40
N PHE A 121 4.90 0.14 5.84
CA PHE A 121 4.05 0.67 4.79
C PHE A 121 3.05 1.64 5.45
N PHE A 122 3.29 2.95 5.30
CA PHE A 122 2.50 3.95 6.04
C PHE A 122 1.43 4.64 5.20
N SER A 123 1.51 4.58 3.87
CA SER A 123 0.52 5.16 2.97
C SER A 123 0.71 4.66 1.55
N GLY A 124 -0.34 4.81 0.75
CA GLY A 124 -0.30 4.53 -0.67
C GLY A 124 -1.47 5.17 -1.39
N ALA A 125 -1.43 5.16 -2.70
CA ALA A 125 -2.52 5.54 -3.56
C ALA A 125 -2.55 4.59 -4.76
N GLY A 126 -3.72 4.29 -5.25
CA GLY A 126 -3.92 3.48 -6.43
C GLY A 126 -5.14 3.96 -7.20
N LEU A 127 -5.54 3.16 -8.19
CA LEU A 127 -6.77 3.37 -8.93
C LEU A 127 -7.98 3.50 -7.99
N GLU A 128 -7.98 2.69 -6.94
CA GLU A 128 -9.06 2.51 -5.97
C GLU A 128 -9.28 3.70 -5.03
N MET A 129 -8.21 4.47 -4.76
CA MET A 129 -8.27 5.64 -3.89
C MET A 129 -7.16 6.64 -4.23
N THR A 130 -7.50 7.67 -4.98
CA THR A 130 -6.54 8.68 -5.43
C THR A 130 -6.36 9.83 -4.44
N GLU A 131 -7.29 10.03 -3.53
CA GLU A 131 -7.22 11.06 -2.50
C GLU A 131 -7.86 10.56 -1.20
N ALA A 132 -7.23 10.87 -0.06
CA ALA A 132 -7.79 10.62 1.26
C ALA A 132 -7.46 11.76 2.21
N ARG A 133 -8.38 12.00 3.16
CA ARG A 133 -8.20 12.88 4.31
C ARG A 133 -8.47 12.11 5.57
N PHE A 134 -7.53 12.16 6.50
CA PHE A 134 -7.74 11.55 7.80
C PHE A 134 -8.72 12.37 8.63
N PRO A 135 -9.36 11.78 9.65
CA PRO A 135 -10.21 12.53 10.57
C PRO A 135 -9.44 13.68 11.24
N ASP A 136 -10.13 14.77 11.49
CA ASP A 136 -9.54 15.97 12.09
C ASP A 136 -8.83 15.65 13.42
N GLY A 137 -7.64 16.20 13.61
CA GLY A 137 -6.83 15.99 14.79
C GLY A 137 -6.08 14.66 14.84
N TYR A 138 -6.06 13.88 13.76
CA TYR A 138 -5.31 12.62 13.65
C TYR A 138 -4.31 12.67 12.49
N GLY A 139 -3.18 11.98 12.64
CA GLY A 139 -2.16 11.91 11.60
C GLY A 139 -1.12 10.84 11.82
N VAL A 140 -0.39 10.51 10.77
CA VAL A 140 0.77 9.59 10.81
C VAL A 140 2.04 10.41 10.98
N LYS A 141 2.81 10.13 12.03
CA LYS A 141 4.08 10.82 12.28
C LYS A 141 5.18 10.34 11.35
N LEU A 142 5.79 11.30 10.64
CA LEU A 142 6.99 11.12 9.84
C LEU A 142 8.12 11.92 10.51
N GLY A 143 9.12 11.21 11.02
CA GLY A 143 10.19 11.83 11.81
C GLY A 143 11.25 12.50 10.95
N LYS A 144 11.89 13.53 11.51
CA LYS A 144 13.05 14.20 10.91
C LYS A 144 14.13 13.19 10.58
N GLY A 145 14.67 13.26 9.37
CA GLY A 145 15.80 12.45 8.93
C GLY A 145 15.48 10.95 8.73
N GLN A 146 14.25 10.52 8.92
CA GLN A 146 13.86 9.14 8.60
C GLN A 146 13.95 8.89 7.09
N HIS A 147 14.41 7.69 6.70
CA HIS A 147 14.51 7.26 5.31
C HIS A 147 13.13 6.80 4.81
N LEU A 148 12.41 7.73 4.22
CA LEU A 148 11.14 7.44 3.57
C LEU A 148 11.40 6.97 2.14
N MET A 149 10.68 5.94 1.71
CA MET A 149 10.84 5.37 0.37
C MET A 149 9.52 5.40 -0.37
N SER A 150 9.56 5.77 -1.63
CA SER A 150 8.43 5.65 -2.56
C SER A 150 8.72 4.60 -3.63
N VAL A 151 7.68 3.87 -4.02
CA VAL A 151 7.66 2.97 -5.18
C VAL A 151 6.45 3.29 -6.02
N VAL A 152 6.63 3.45 -7.32
CA VAL A 152 5.53 3.77 -8.24
C VAL A 152 5.38 2.64 -9.25
N ALA A 153 4.15 2.18 -9.46
CA ALA A 153 3.80 1.26 -10.51
C ALA A 153 2.71 1.85 -11.39
N PHE A 154 2.90 1.78 -12.70
CA PHE A 154 1.86 2.13 -13.67
C PHE A 154 1.10 0.88 -14.09
N TYR A 155 -0.18 1.06 -14.44
CA TYR A 155 -1.03 -0.07 -14.80
C TYR A 155 -0.64 -0.61 -16.18
N HIS A 156 -0.40 -1.90 -16.27
CA HIS A 156 0.10 -2.57 -17.48
C HIS A 156 -0.88 -2.51 -18.68
N LYS A 157 -2.18 -2.32 -18.42
CA LYS A 157 -3.20 -2.15 -19.47
C LYS A 157 -3.39 -0.68 -19.92
N ALA A 158 -2.61 0.26 -19.36
CA ALA A 158 -2.66 1.64 -19.83
C ALA A 158 -2.23 1.73 -21.31
N PRO A 159 -2.88 2.59 -22.12
CA PRO A 159 -2.47 2.75 -23.50
C PRO A 159 -1.06 3.33 -23.63
N PRO A 160 -0.35 3.01 -24.73
CA PRO A 160 0.98 3.58 -24.98
C PRO A 160 0.95 5.10 -24.92
N THR A 161 1.75 5.67 -24.05
CA THR A 161 1.74 7.13 -23.83
C THR A 161 3.14 7.60 -23.48
N LYS A 162 3.58 8.68 -24.13
CA LYS A 162 4.88 9.29 -23.85
C LYS A 162 4.80 10.33 -22.74
N ASP A 163 5.95 10.57 -22.11
CA ASP A 163 6.14 11.63 -21.12
C ASP A 163 5.12 11.58 -19.97
N VAL A 164 4.75 10.38 -19.52
CA VAL A 164 3.82 10.18 -18.39
C VAL A 164 4.52 10.58 -17.10
N MET A 165 3.82 11.36 -16.31
CA MET A 165 4.20 11.80 -14.97
C MET A 165 3.19 11.29 -13.95
N ALA A 166 3.65 11.00 -12.75
CA ALA A 166 2.77 10.80 -11.60
C ALA A 166 3.17 11.71 -10.45
N SER A 167 2.25 12.02 -9.57
CA SER A 167 2.58 12.73 -8.32
C SER A 167 1.86 12.13 -7.13
N PHE A 168 2.51 12.25 -5.98
CA PHE A 168 1.95 11.92 -4.67
C PHE A 168 2.17 13.10 -3.74
N THR A 169 1.11 13.78 -3.36
CA THR A 169 1.14 14.91 -2.44
C THR A 169 0.63 14.47 -1.08
N MET A 170 1.48 14.52 -0.07
CA MET A 170 1.11 14.36 1.33
C MET A 170 0.69 15.71 1.89
N TYR A 171 -0.46 15.76 2.51
CA TYR A 171 -0.92 16.92 3.29
C TYR A 171 -0.40 16.79 4.71
N MET A 172 0.26 17.82 5.20
CA MET A 172 0.83 17.85 6.52
C MET A 172 0.01 18.74 7.45
N ALA A 173 -0.13 18.34 8.69
CA ALA A 173 -0.72 19.22 9.70
C ALA A 173 0.14 20.49 9.87
N PRO A 174 -0.49 21.66 10.13
CA PRO A 174 0.25 22.84 10.59
C PRO A 174 1.06 22.52 11.84
N GLU A 175 2.26 23.09 11.97
CA GLU A 175 3.18 22.80 13.08
C GLU A 175 2.56 23.04 14.47
N SER A 176 1.66 24.02 14.57
CA SER A 176 0.95 24.37 15.80
C SER A 176 -0.30 23.53 16.08
N ALA A 177 -0.71 22.68 15.13
CA ALA A 177 -1.93 21.90 15.28
C ALA A 177 -1.71 20.71 16.24
N PRO A 178 -2.60 20.50 17.22
CA PRO A 178 -2.56 19.30 18.03
C PRO A 178 -2.97 18.09 17.19
N VAL A 179 -2.04 17.12 17.01
CA VAL A 179 -2.28 15.91 16.24
C VAL A 179 -2.07 14.69 17.14
N LYS A 180 -3.05 13.80 17.15
CA LYS A 180 -2.92 12.47 17.75
C LYS A 180 -2.30 11.53 16.72
N GLU A 181 -1.18 10.90 17.09
CA GLU A 181 -0.48 9.96 16.22
C GLU A 181 -1.30 8.70 16.00
N MET A 182 -1.34 8.25 14.75
CA MET A 182 -1.89 6.96 14.37
C MET A 182 -0.77 6.05 13.89
N ASP A 183 -0.83 4.80 14.33
CA ASP A 183 -0.04 3.70 13.77
C ASP A 183 -0.78 3.08 12.57
N VAL A 184 -0.03 2.45 11.68
CA VAL A 184 -0.57 1.83 10.47
C VAL A 184 -0.40 0.33 10.52
N TYR A 185 -1.50 -0.40 10.38
CA TYR A 185 -1.56 -1.85 10.31
C TYR A 185 -2.02 -2.28 8.93
N GLN A 186 -1.22 -3.08 8.25
CA GLN A 186 -1.65 -3.77 7.05
C GLN A 186 -2.29 -5.11 7.42
N VAL A 187 -3.54 -5.32 7.01
CA VAL A 187 -4.27 -6.55 7.21
C VAL A 187 -4.93 -7.00 5.91
N GLY A 188 -4.99 -8.30 5.65
CA GLY A 188 -5.58 -8.76 4.38
C GLY A 188 -5.52 -10.26 4.21
N VAL A 189 -6.16 -10.72 3.15
CA VAL A 189 -5.97 -12.07 2.65
C VAL A 189 -4.70 -12.07 1.82
N ASN A 190 -3.76 -12.95 2.16
CA ASN A 190 -2.44 -13.01 1.53
C ASN A 190 -1.56 -11.75 1.70
N VAL A 191 -1.70 -11.05 2.83
CA VAL A 191 -0.64 -10.12 3.25
C VAL A 191 0.58 -10.95 3.61
N VAL A 192 1.59 -10.91 2.76
CA VAL A 192 2.83 -11.64 2.97
C VAL A 192 3.93 -10.65 3.28
N CYS A 193 4.53 -10.84 4.45
CA CYS A 193 5.73 -10.13 4.80
C CYS A 193 6.87 -10.55 3.85
N TYR A 194 7.60 -9.61 3.29
CA TYR A 194 8.69 -9.87 2.33
C TYR A 194 9.71 -10.90 2.85
N SER A 195 10.02 -10.87 4.14
CA SER A 195 10.91 -11.85 4.78
C SER A 195 10.41 -13.29 4.72
N LYS A 196 9.12 -13.50 4.47
CA LYS A 196 8.50 -14.81 4.30
C LYS A 196 8.37 -15.23 2.83
N PHE A 197 8.64 -14.36 1.87
CA PHE A 197 8.64 -14.74 0.44
C PHE A 197 9.60 -15.89 0.14
N ALA A 198 10.78 -15.87 0.71
CA ALA A 198 11.77 -16.94 0.56
C ALA A 198 11.33 -18.31 1.14
N GLN A 199 10.24 -18.37 1.90
CA GLN A 199 9.72 -19.58 2.54
C GLN A 199 8.43 -20.09 1.88
N ARG A 200 7.98 -19.44 0.80
CA ARG A 200 6.76 -19.84 0.11
C ARG A 200 6.92 -21.14 -0.66
N GLY A 201 5.83 -21.92 -0.71
CA GLY A 201 5.74 -23.07 -1.59
C GLY A 201 5.63 -22.65 -3.07
N PRO A 202 5.85 -23.60 -3.99
CA PRO A 202 5.85 -23.35 -5.44
C PRO A 202 4.51 -22.82 -6.00
N ASP A 203 3.42 -22.92 -5.24
CA ASP A 203 2.08 -22.54 -5.68
C ASP A 203 1.66 -21.14 -5.22
N GLN A 204 2.50 -20.41 -4.50
CA GLN A 204 2.23 -19.04 -4.05
C GLN A 204 3.04 -18.06 -4.87
N THR A 205 2.37 -17.39 -5.80
CA THR A 205 2.98 -16.33 -6.61
C THR A 205 3.08 -15.02 -5.81
N ASP A 206 3.98 -14.14 -6.19
CA ASP A 206 4.16 -12.82 -5.57
C ASP A 206 2.99 -11.86 -5.85
N GLU A 207 2.09 -12.22 -6.75
CA GLU A 207 1.05 -11.37 -7.30
C GLU A 207 -0.34 -11.55 -6.62
N GLY A 208 -0.40 -12.34 -5.55
CA GLY A 208 -1.67 -12.55 -4.85
C GLY A 208 -2.16 -14.00 -4.85
N ILE A 209 -3.47 -14.18 -4.73
CA ILE A 209 -4.11 -15.49 -4.73
C ILE A 209 -4.60 -15.80 -6.15
N GLU A 210 -4.31 -17.01 -6.64
CA GLU A 210 -4.87 -17.49 -7.90
C GLU A 210 -6.40 -17.53 -7.83
N ILE A 211 -7.06 -16.84 -8.77
CA ILE A 211 -8.52 -16.80 -8.88
C ILE A 211 -8.94 -17.74 -10.01
N LYS A 212 -9.69 -18.76 -9.64
CA LYS A 212 -10.30 -19.70 -10.58
C LYS A 212 -11.63 -19.14 -11.07
N SER A 213 -12.14 -19.70 -12.15
CA SER A 213 -13.44 -19.31 -12.70
C SER A 213 -14.59 -19.45 -11.68
N GLY A 214 -15.52 -18.51 -11.72
CA GLY A 214 -16.68 -18.43 -10.85
C GLY A 214 -16.48 -17.54 -9.61
N VAL A 215 -17.42 -17.63 -8.68
CA VAL A 215 -17.34 -16.91 -7.42
C VAL A 215 -16.50 -17.69 -6.41
N GLN A 216 -15.54 -17.04 -5.80
CA GLN A 216 -14.67 -17.63 -4.80
C GLN A 216 -14.58 -16.75 -3.55
N VAL A 217 -14.51 -17.41 -2.41
CA VAL A 217 -14.32 -16.79 -1.10
C VAL A 217 -12.98 -17.24 -0.56
N HIS A 218 -12.13 -16.27 -0.26
CA HIS A 218 -10.85 -16.49 0.41
C HIS A 218 -10.88 -15.82 1.77
N SER A 219 -10.28 -16.45 2.76
CA SER A 219 -10.17 -15.85 4.09
C SER A 219 -8.83 -16.15 4.74
N ALA A 220 -8.43 -15.28 5.65
CA ALA A 220 -7.22 -15.44 6.43
C ALA A 220 -7.48 -15.05 7.90
N PRO A 221 -7.10 -15.90 8.86
CA PRO A 221 -7.18 -15.56 10.27
C PRO A 221 -6.20 -14.42 10.60
N LEU A 222 -6.61 -13.58 11.53
CA LEU A 222 -5.86 -12.40 11.95
C LEU A 222 -5.91 -12.23 13.46
N LYS A 223 -4.81 -11.82 14.06
CA LYS A 223 -4.69 -11.34 15.44
C LYS A 223 -4.02 -9.97 15.45
N PHE A 224 -4.56 -9.06 16.23
CA PHE A 224 -3.89 -7.81 16.53
C PHE A 224 -2.92 -8.02 17.69
N SER A 225 -1.76 -7.39 17.64
CA SER A 225 -0.75 -7.47 18.70
C SER A 225 -1.07 -6.54 19.89
N MET A 226 -1.99 -5.61 19.71
CA MET A 226 -2.40 -4.61 20.71
C MET A 226 -3.85 -4.19 20.53
N ASP A 227 -4.40 -3.57 21.56
CA ASP A 227 -5.69 -2.91 21.47
C ASP A 227 -5.56 -1.60 20.70
N GLY A 228 -6.50 -1.33 19.80
CA GLY A 228 -6.48 -0.15 18.96
C GLY A 228 -7.87 0.42 18.69
N CYS A 229 -7.91 1.72 18.40
CA CYS A 229 -9.10 2.39 17.89
C CYS A 229 -8.84 2.80 16.44
N VAL A 230 -9.47 2.12 15.48
CA VAL A 230 -9.36 2.41 14.05
C VAL A 230 -10.07 3.70 13.72
N LYS A 231 -9.36 4.66 13.15
CA LYS A 231 -9.84 6.01 12.78
C LYS A 231 -10.05 6.16 11.29
N PHE A 232 -9.30 5.42 10.50
CA PHE A 232 -9.39 5.43 9.05
C PHE A 232 -8.99 4.07 8.52
N ALA A 233 -9.62 3.60 7.44
CA ALA A 233 -9.26 2.39 6.73
C ALA A 233 -9.11 2.68 5.25
N TYR A 234 -7.97 2.30 4.69
CA TYR A 234 -7.70 2.35 3.26
C TYR A 234 -7.87 0.94 2.68
N PRO A 235 -8.91 0.68 1.87
CA PRO A 235 -9.06 -0.59 1.18
C PRO A 235 -8.16 -0.65 -0.05
N HIS A 236 -7.63 -1.84 -0.34
CA HIS A 236 -6.89 -2.13 -1.56
C HIS A 236 -7.33 -3.46 -2.15
N GLY A 237 -7.48 -3.51 -3.46
CA GLY A 237 -7.83 -4.72 -4.21
C GLY A 237 -7.72 -4.49 -5.71
N HIS A 238 -7.81 -5.57 -6.46
CA HIS A 238 -7.67 -5.58 -7.92
C HIS A 238 -8.99 -5.88 -8.63
N ASP A 239 -8.93 -5.95 -9.96
CA ASP A 239 -10.04 -6.36 -10.81
C ASP A 239 -10.72 -7.65 -10.30
N GLU A 240 -12.02 -7.77 -10.58
CA GLU A 240 -12.84 -8.95 -10.22
C GLU A 240 -13.12 -9.14 -8.73
N LEU A 241 -12.64 -8.25 -7.88
CA LEU A 241 -13.00 -8.22 -6.47
C LEU A 241 -14.47 -7.77 -6.31
N LEU A 242 -15.25 -8.53 -5.53
CA LEU A 242 -16.64 -8.19 -5.20
C LEU A 242 -16.77 -7.60 -3.80
N LEU A 243 -15.90 -8.02 -2.88
CA LEU A 243 -16.01 -7.65 -1.48
C LEU A 243 -14.68 -7.87 -0.75
N ILE A 244 -14.37 -6.94 0.16
CA ILE A 244 -13.43 -7.16 1.26
C ILE A 244 -14.16 -6.91 2.58
N ALA A 245 -13.92 -7.76 3.58
CA ALA A 245 -14.46 -7.56 4.92
C ALA A 245 -13.45 -7.89 6.01
N LEU A 246 -13.56 -7.20 7.15
CA LEU A 246 -12.90 -7.53 8.40
C LEU A 246 -13.95 -7.98 9.41
N GLU A 247 -13.87 -9.22 9.83
CA GLU A 247 -14.78 -9.87 10.75
C GLU A 247 -14.14 -10.05 12.13
N ASN A 248 -14.85 -9.67 13.19
CA ASN A 248 -14.52 -10.09 14.55
C ASN A 248 -15.25 -11.41 14.84
N LYS A 249 -14.51 -12.51 14.84
CA LYS A 249 -15.05 -13.87 15.01
C LYS A 249 -15.52 -14.11 16.45
N THR A 250 -14.79 -13.57 17.42
CA THR A 250 -15.14 -13.71 18.84
C THR A 250 -16.48 -13.07 19.15
N ARG A 251 -16.74 -11.89 18.59
CA ARG A 251 -17.98 -11.13 18.82
C ARG A 251 -19.04 -11.34 17.76
N LYS A 252 -18.73 -12.10 16.71
CA LYS A 252 -19.61 -12.36 15.54
C LYS A 252 -20.11 -11.05 14.91
N GLN A 253 -19.18 -10.14 14.65
CA GLN A 253 -19.46 -8.81 14.15
C GLN A 253 -18.60 -8.49 12.94
N THR A 254 -19.21 -7.99 11.85
CA THR A 254 -18.51 -7.34 10.75
C THR A 254 -18.07 -5.94 11.18
N LEU A 255 -16.77 -5.68 11.18
CA LEU A 255 -16.20 -4.38 11.54
C LEU A 255 -16.07 -3.47 10.33
N LEU A 256 -15.64 -4.02 9.20
CA LEU A 256 -15.52 -3.32 7.92
C LEU A 256 -16.10 -4.18 6.81
N ARG A 257 -16.75 -3.54 5.87
CA ARG A 257 -17.20 -4.14 4.63
C ARG A 257 -17.09 -3.12 3.51
N THR A 258 -16.30 -3.46 2.49
CA THR A 258 -16.07 -2.59 1.33
C THR A 258 -16.40 -3.35 0.06
N VAL A 259 -17.22 -2.74 -0.78
CA VAL A 259 -17.64 -3.24 -2.08
C VAL A 259 -17.09 -2.27 -3.12
N PRO A 260 -16.42 -2.73 -4.17
CA PRO A 260 -15.95 -1.86 -5.22
C PRO A 260 -17.10 -1.37 -6.11
N ASP A 261 -16.97 -0.16 -6.63
CA ASP A 261 -17.69 0.26 -7.82
C ASP A 261 -17.02 -0.35 -9.05
N VAL A 262 -17.82 -0.86 -9.95
CA VAL A 262 -17.35 -1.49 -11.19
C VAL A 262 -18.04 -0.85 -12.40
N ALA A 263 -17.33 -0.77 -13.52
CA ALA A 263 -17.88 -0.36 -14.80
C ALA A 263 -18.82 -1.44 -15.37
N ALA A 264 -19.56 -1.09 -16.42
CA ALA A 264 -20.51 -2.02 -17.06
C ALA A 264 -19.86 -3.29 -17.63
N ASP A 265 -18.58 -3.24 -17.96
CA ASP A 265 -17.75 -4.38 -18.41
C ASP A 265 -17.12 -5.17 -17.27
N GLY A 266 -17.38 -4.78 -16.01
CA GLY A 266 -16.83 -5.41 -14.81
C GLY A 266 -15.43 -4.91 -14.40
N ALA A 267 -14.88 -3.92 -15.10
CA ALA A 267 -13.61 -3.32 -14.70
C ALA A 267 -13.77 -2.57 -13.38
N PHE A 268 -12.79 -2.74 -12.49
CA PHE A 268 -12.73 -2.04 -11.22
C PHE A 268 -12.61 -0.51 -11.41
N LEU A 269 -13.39 0.26 -10.67
CA LEU A 269 -13.34 1.72 -10.68
C LEU A 269 -12.76 2.29 -9.39
N GLU A 270 -13.42 2.07 -8.27
CA GLU A 270 -13.00 2.57 -6.96
C GLU A 270 -13.73 1.84 -5.84
N PHE A 271 -13.31 2.04 -4.60
CA PHE A 271 -14.06 1.58 -3.45
C PHE A 271 -15.06 2.61 -2.95
N GLN A 272 -16.26 2.15 -2.61
CA GLN A 272 -17.31 2.90 -1.96
C GLN A 272 -17.84 2.17 -0.71
N PRO A 273 -18.19 2.89 0.35
CA PRO A 273 -17.74 4.24 0.70
C PRO A 273 -16.30 4.21 1.19
N HIS A 274 -15.57 5.29 1.00
CA HIS A 274 -14.29 5.46 1.67
C HIS A 274 -14.54 5.49 3.19
N GLN A 275 -13.95 4.53 3.91
CA GLN A 275 -14.19 4.34 5.34
C GLN A 275 -13.42 5.38 6.15
N VAL A 276 -13.95 6.61 6.17
CA VAL A 276 -13.47 7.69 7.04
C VAL A 276 -14.42 7.84 8.21
N TYR A 277 -13.96 7.53 9.40
CA TYR A 277 -14.75 7.74 10.61
C TYR A 277 -14.64 9.20 11.04
N LYS A 278 -15.65 10.00 10.69
CA LYS A 278 -15.74 11.40 11.06
C LYS A 278 -15.86 11.55 12.59
N ASP A 279 -15.50 12.72 13.10
CA ASP A 279 -15.71 13.16 14.49
C ASP A 279 -15.01 12.29 15.56
N GLY A 280 -13.86 11.71 15.22
CA GLY A 280 -13.10 10.90 16.17
C GLY A 280 -13.74 9.56 16.54
N GLN A 281 -14.86 9.21 15.91
CA GLN A 281 -15.45 7.88 16.00
C GLN A 281 -14.52 6.86 15.34
N GLY A 282 -14.88 5.61 15.39
CA GLY A 282 -14.14 4.48 14.85
C GLY A 282 -14.63 3.20 15.50
N PHE A 283 -13.93 2.12 15.26
CA PHE A 283 -14.22 0.86 15.96
C PHE A 283 -12.97 0.36 16.69
N SER A 284 -13.20 -0.36 17.77
CA SER A 284 -12.13 -0.96 18.56
C SER A 284 -11.74 -2.32 17.99
N VAL A 285 -10.44 -2.58 17.95
CA VAL A 285 -9.87 -3.91 17.86
C VAL A 285 -9.18 -4.23 19.19
N THR A 286 -9.21 -5.50 19.60
CA THR A 286 -8.58 -5.96 20.84
C THR A 286 -7.68 -7.15 20.55
N LYS A 287 -6.54 -7.24 21.22
CA LYS A 287 -5.58 -8.34 21.05
C LYS A 287 -6.14 -9.70 21.48
N ASP A 288 -7.18 -9.71 22.31
CA ASP A 288 -7.76 -10.93 22.87
C ASP A 288 -8.84 -11.55 21.97
N ASP A 289 -9.39 -10.77 21.01
CA ASP A 289 -10.36 -11.27 20.04
C ASP A 289 -9.68 -11.96 18.85
N ASP A 290 -10.40 -12.89 18.22
CA ASP A 290 -10.04 -13.51 16.95
C ASP A 290 -10.74 -12.78 15.81
N TYR A 291 -9.99 -12.54 14.73
CA TYR A 291 -10.48 -11.85 13.54
C TYR A 291 -10.24 -12.68 12.29
N GLU A 292 -10.93 -12.33 11.24
CA GLU A 292 -10.77 -12.91 9.92
C GLU A 292 -10.89 -11.83 8.84
N MET A 293 -9.96 -11.80 7.93
CA MET A 293 -10.11 -11.07 6.68
C MET A 293 -10.81 -11.96 5.67
N VAL A 294 -11.80 -11.42 4.99
CA VAL A 294 -12.57 -12.12 3.94
C VAL A 294 -12.48 -11.34 2.65
N MET A 295 -12.27 -12.05 1.56
CA MET A 295 -12.19 -11.53 0.20
C MET A 295 -13.05 -12.38 -0.72
N VAL A 296 -13.90 -11.76 -1.51
CA VAL A 296 -14.76 -12.45 -2.48
C VAL A 296 -14.43 -11.94 -3.87
N HIS A 297 -14.15 -12.85 -4.79
CA HIS A 297 -13.88 -12.56 -6.20
C HIS A 297 -14.90 -13.26 -7.11
N HIS A 298 -15.08 -12.70 -8.30
CA HIS A 298 -15.83 -13.32 -9.37
C HIS A 298 -15.03 -13.26 -10.68
N HIS A 299 -14.42 -14.39 -11.05
CA HIS A 299 -13.73 -14.51 -12.34
C HIS A 299 -14.71 -15.09 -13.39
N PRO A 300 -15.04 -14.34 -14.47
CA PRO A 300 -15.93 -14.81 -15.51
C PRO A 300 -15.42 -16.08 -16.19
N LEU A 301 -16.31 -17.05 -16.39
CA LEU A 301 -15.99 -18.37 -17.01
C LEU A 301 -15.36 -18.28 -18.41
N GLN A 302 -15.55 -17.15 -19.11
CA GLN A 302 -15.06 -16.94 -20.46
C GLN A 302 -13.64 -16.36 -20.54
N LYS A 303 -13.10 -15.89 -19.42
CA LYS A 303 -11.73 -15.42 -19.36
C LYS A 303 -10.79 -16.59 -19.12
N GLN A 304 -9.81 -16.77 -20.01
CA GLN A 304 -8.81 -17.85 -19.90
C GLN A 304 -7.57 -17.45 -19.11
N GLU A 305 -7.39 -16.16 -18.83
CA GLU A 305 -6.26 -15.66 -18.08
C GLU A 305 -6.46 -15.88 -16.58
N LEU A 306 -5.45 -16.44 -15.93
CA LEU A 306 -5.36 -16.49 -14.48
C LEU A 306 -5.27 -15.06 -13.96
N GLN A 307 -6.20 -14.69 -13.08
CA GLN A 307 -6.15 -13.40 -12.39
C GLN A 307 -5.63 -13.64 -10.98
N HIS A 308 -4.74 -12.77 -10.52
CA HIS A 308 -4.24 -12.83 -9.16
C HIS A 308 -5.00 -11.86 -8.27
N GLY A 309 -5.80 -12.40 -7.35
CA GLY A 309 -6.62 -11.62 -6.44
C GLY A 309 -5.82 -11.07 -5.27
N MET A 310 -6.17 -9.86 -4.88
CA MET A 310 -5.67 -9.21 -3.68
C MET A 310 -6.79 -8.45 -2.99
N GLY A 311 -6.81 -8.51 -1.65
CA GLY A 311 -7.75 -7.74 -0.84
C GLY A 311 -7.18 -7.48 0.54
N ASN A 312 -6.91 -6.21 0.83
CA ASN A 312 -6.35 -5.80 2.11
C ASN A 312 -6.86 -4.43 2.57
N TYR A 313 -6.57 -4.10 3.83
CA TYR A 313 -6.74 -2.76 4.39
C TYR A 313 -5.43 -2.28 4.99
N LEU A 314 -5.16 -0.99 4.85
CA LEU A 314 -4.33 -0.25 5.78
C LEU A 314 -5.26 0.35 6.84
N LEU A 315 -5.11 -0.09 8.07
CA LEU A 315 -5.86 0.42 9.22
C LEU A 315 -5.01 1.46 9.94
N TYR A 316 -5.53 2.67 10.04
CA TYR A 316 -4.90 3.77 10.77
C TYR A 316 -5.56 3.88 12.13
N MET A 317 -4.82 3.59 13.20
CA MET A 317 -5.39 3.45 14.52
C MET A 317 -4.55 4.06 15.63
N THR A 318 -5.24 4.59 16.63
CA THR A 318 -4.60 5.03 17.87
C THR A 318 -4.50 3.88 18.86
N PRO A 319 -3.48 3.84 19.74
CA PRO A 319 -3.43 2.88 20.82
C PRO A 319 -4.66 2.97 21.76
N GLY A 320 -5.09 1.82 22.30
CA GLY A 320 -6.24 1.71 23.18
C GLY A 320 -7.59 1.67 22.46
N THR A 321 -8.63 1.28 23.19
CA THR A 321 -9.99 1.17 22.62
C THR A 321 -10.59 2.53 22.32
N CYS A 322 -11.51 2.58 21.37
CA CYS A 322 -12.26 3.80 21.10
C CYS A 322 -13.06 4.25 22.33
N PRO A 323 -13.17 5.56 22.56
CA PRO A 323 -14.11 6.07 23.56
C PRO A 323 -15.51 5.51 23.29
N THR A 324 -16.14 4.98 24.33
CA THR A 324 -17.54 4.54 24.25
C THR A 324 -18.44 5.76 24.05
N THR A 325 -18.66 6.18 22.82
CA THR A 325 -19.79 7.04 22.49
C THR A 325 -21.05 6.20 22.64
N LYS A 326 -22.00 6.68 23.45
CA LYS A 326 -23.33 6.07 23.54
C LYS A 326 -23.86 5.88 22.13
N THR A 327 -24.06 4.65 21.75
CA THR A 327 -24.34 4.12 20.42
C THR A 327 -25.51 4.88 19.78
N ALA A 328 -25.26 5.63 18.73
CA ALA A 328 -26.28 5.85 17.72
C ALA A 328 -26.29 4.57 16.86
N VAL A 329 -27.20 3.70 17.13
CA VAL A 329 -27.52 2.57 16.24
C VAL A 329 -28.01 3.18 14.94
N VAL A 330 -27.17 3.21 13.93
CA VAL A 330 -27.59 3.46 12.55
C VAL A 330 -28.27 2.17 12.09
N ARG A 331 -29.60 2.20 12.04
CA ARG A 331 -30.44 1.18 11.43
C ARG A 331 -30.35 1.26 9.89
#